data_1a2f0582aeb8689126bb7de788fb92b9
#
_entry.id   1a2f0582aeb8689126bb7de788fb92b9
#
_cell.length_a   1.000
_cell.length_b   1.000
_cell.length_c   1.000
_cell.angle_alpha   90.00
_cell.angle_beta   90.00
_cell.angle_gamma   90.00
#
_symmetry.space_group_name_H-M   'P 1'
#
loop_
_entity.id
_entity.type
_entity.pdbx_description
1 polymer ?
#
loop_
_entity_poly.entity_id
_entity_poly.type
_entity_poly.pdbx_seq_one_letter_code
_entity_poly.pdbx_strand_id
1 'polypeptide(L)'
;KIIVSLFIAMAVGGNLLNTNTYRRDWEAQQDFINQLTTRIPDLDTPAYFLTDFNPLTYETDNSLTGLFNLALEPENSSLTLPVSVGFYDVRFNSSADKFAAGEPIYQGFRSALYQGETKDIVVYFYSPPGCLRILDPEQHMNLPIFPDKFYEFIPYSHPENILPEGTRSTFLQDEIFKKPVTKNWCYYFQEADLARQYSQWEKIAEIGDQVLNRYQAGEASEYIPFIEAYAQLNRWGDTVPLIEKVHSMNKELDKPLCPILQKLFIEHYPQDQTEREEVASALYRIGCSAYSQ
;
A
#
# COMPACT_ATOMS: atom_id res chain seq x y z
N LYS A 1 44.38 -29.35 14.55
CA LYS A 1 44.02 -29.02 13.16
C LYS A 1 42.50 -29.07 12.96
N ILE A 2 41.78 -30.16 13.34
CA ILE A 2 40.33 -30.31 13.18
C ILE A 2 39.54 -29.15 13.82
N ILE A 3 39.89 -28.77 15.08
CA ILE A 3 39.24 -27.66 15.80
C ILE A 3 39.37 -26.34 15.03
N VAL A 4 40.57 -26.03 14.52
CA VAL A 4 40.82 -24.82 13.75
C VAL A 4 40.02 -24.82 12.44
N SER A 5 39.96 -25.96 11.75
CA SER A 5 39.16 -26.10 10.52
C SER A 5 37.67 -25.88 10.82
N LEU A 6 37.19 -26.34 11.97
CA LEU A 6 35.81 -26.18 12.40
C LEU A 6 35.47 -24.70 12.69
N PHE A 7 36.36 -23.97 13.37
CA PHE A 7 36.21 -22.53 13.59
C PHE A 7 36.23 -21.73 12.29
N ILE A 8 37.14 -22.07 11.36
CA ILE A 8 37.17 -21.43 10.04
C ILE A 8 35.86 -21.70 9.27
N ALA A 9 35.39 -22.93 9.27
CA ALA A 9 34.15 -23.30 8.60
C ALA A 9 32.93 -22.55 9.18
N MET A 10 32.84 -22.45 10.52
CA MET A 10 31.79 -21.67 11.18
C MET A 10 31.87 -20.17 10.85
N ALA A 11 33.06 -19.59 10.87
CA ALA A 11 33.29 -18.19 10.54
C ALA A 11 32.89 -17.89 9.08
N VAL A 12 33.32 -18.73 8.14
CA VAL A 12 32.95 -18.59 6.71
C VAL A 12 31.46 -18.79 6.52
N GLY A 13 30.87 -19.83 7.11
CA GLY A 13 29.44 -20.09 7.04
C GLY A 13 28.59 -18.93 7.62
N GLY A 14 29.00 -18.41 8.79
CA GLY A 14 28.34 -17.27 9.42
C GLY A 14 28.40 -16.00 8.56
N ASN A 15 29.56 -15.72 7.96
CA ASN A 15 29.70 -14.57 7.05
C ASN A 15 28.84 -14.72 5.80
N LEU A 16 28.78 -15.91 5.20
CA LEU A 16 27.93 -16.16 4.03
C LEU A 16 26.43 -16.00 4.36
N LEU A 17 26.00 -16.49 5.52
CA LEU A 17 24.61 -16.31 5.98
C LEU A 17 24.29 -14.82 6.18
N ASN A 18 25.13 -14.08 6.88
CA ASN A 18 24.95 -12.66 7.09
C ASN A 18 24.91 -11.88 5.77
N THR A 19 25.87 -12.13 4.87
CA THR A 19 25.90 -11.49 3.55
C THR A 19 24.62 -11.74 2.77
N ASN A 20 24.09 -12.97 2.82
CA ASN A 20 22.85 -13.31 2.16
C ASN A 20 21.63 -12.60 2.81
N THR A 21 21.64 -12.44 4.15
CA THR A 21 20.58 -11.67 4.85
C THR A 21 20.59 -10.21 4.43
N TYR A 22 21.76 -9.55 4.41
CA TYR A 22 21.90 -8.17 3.95
C TYR A 22 21.49 -8.00 2.49
N ARG A 23 21.86 -8.96 1.63
CA ARG A 23 21.44 -8.91 0.22
C ARG A 23 19.93 -8.97 0.05
N ARG A 24 19.25 -9.87 0.79
CA ARG A 24 17.79 -10.00 0.76
C ARG A 24 17.10 -8.74 1.29
N ASP A 25 17.61 -8.19 2.39
CA ASP A 25 17.07 -6.97 2.97
C ASP A 25 17.23 -5.78 2.01
N TRP A 26 18.37 -5.68 1.33
CA TRP A 26 18.62 -4.69 0.30
C TRP A 26 17.65 -4.80 -0.89
N GLU A 27 17.37 -6.02 -1.35
CA GLU A 27 16.38 -6.28 -2.39
C GLU A 27 14.97 -5.90 -1.93
N ALA A 28 14.61 -6.20 -0.68
CA ALA A 28 13.33 -5.81 -0.09
C ALA A 28 13.19 -4.28 0.05
N GLN A 29 14.25 -3.58 0.44
CA GLN A 29 14.28 -2.12 0.48
C GLN A 29 14.07 -1.51 -0.91
N GLN A 30 14.71 -2.07 -1.94
CA GLN A 30 14.51 -1.61 -3.32
C GLN A 30 13.05 -1.79 -3.77
N ASP A 31 12.44 -2.94 -3.47
CA ASP A 31 11.05 -3.19 -3.79
C ASP A 31 10.09 -2.25 -3.04
N PHE A 32 10.35 -2.02 -1.76
CA PHE A 32 9.58 -1.08 -0.94
C PHE A 32 9.64 0.34 -1.53
N ILE A 33 10.84 0.83 -1.84
CA ILE A 33 11.04 2.18 -2.40
C ILE A 33 10.41 2.31 -3.78
N ASN A 34 10.52 1.28 -4.62
CA ASN A 34 9.87 1.28 -5.92
C ASN A 34 8.35 1.43 -5.80
N GLN A 35 7.74 0.76 -4.84
CA GLN A 35 6.31 0.87 -4.57
C GLN A 35 5.96 2.24 -3.98
N LEU A 36 6.75 2.73 -3.02
CA LEU A 36 6.56 4.03 -2.38
C LEU A 36 6.58 5.16 -3.40
N THR A 37 7.64 5.26 -4.20
CA THR A 37 7.78 6.32 -5.22
C THR A 37 6.79 6.17 -6.37
N THR A 38 6.29 4.97 -6.63
CA THR A 38 5.21 4.76 -7.61
C THR A 38 3.87 5.23 -7.06
N ARG A 39 3.57 4.96 -5.77
CA ARG A 39 2.31 5.35 -5.13
C ARG A 39 2.23 6.85 -4.83
N ILE A 40 3.38 7.48 -4.61
CA ILE A 40 3.49 8.88 -4.19
C ILE A 40 4.29 9.63 -5.26
N PRO A 41 3.64 10.10 -6.34
CA PRO A 41 4.32 10.89 -7.38
C PRO A 41 4.62 12.31 -6.93
N ASP A 42 3.80 12.85 -6.02
CA ASP A 42 3.98 14.14 -5.38
C ASP A 42 3.28 14.15 -4.02
N LEU A 43 3.67 15.05 -3.13
CA LEU A 43 3.24 15.05 -1.74
C LEU A 43 3.07 16.47 -1.21
N ASP A 44 1.93 16.75 -0.61
CA ASP A 44 1.76 17.97 0.19
C ASP A 44 2.55 17.83 1.49
N THR A 45 3.45 18.78 1.74
CA THR A 45 4.34 18.76 2.90
C THR A 45 4.02 19.89 3.88
N PRO A 46 4.20 19.68 5.19
CA PRO A 46 4.81 18.51 5.84
C PRO A 46 3.92 17.28 5.82
N ALA A 47 4.51 16.07 5.76
CA ALA A 47 3.79 14.80 5.83
C ALA A 47 4.39 13.85 6.87
N TYR A 48 3.54 13.18 7.63
CA TYR A 48 3.92 12.22 8.66
C TYR A 48 3.42 10.83 8.33
N PHE A 49 4.32 9.95 7.91
CA PHE A 49 3.96 8.57 7.61
C PHE A 49 3.90 7.74 8.89
N LEU A 50 2.72 7.18 9.17
CA LEU A 50 2.47 6.39 10.36
C LEU A 50 2.26 4.92 10.01
N THR A 51 2.94 4.04 10.73
CA THR A 51 2.76 2.59 10.68
C THR A 51 3.01 1.98 12.05
N ASP A 52 2.73 0.69 12.20
CA ASP A 52 3.15 -0.08 13.37
C ASP A 52 3.98 -1.31 12.98
N PHE A 53 4.05 -1.59 11.70
CA PHE A 53 4.75 -2.75 11.16
C PHE A 53 5.50 -2.40 9.87
N ASN A 54 6.79 -2.77 9.83
CA ASN A 54 7.59 -2.76 8.62
C ASN A 54 8.41 -4.05 8.55
N PRO A 55 8.37 -4.81 7.46
CA PRO A 55 9.04 -6.11 7.34
C PRO A 55 10.53 -6.04 7.06
N LEU A 56 11.13 -4.84 7.02
CA LEU A 56 12.56 -4.67 6.77
C LEU A 56 13.38 -4.98 8.04
N THR A 57 14.54 -5.61 7.88
CA THR A 57 15.23 -6.29 9.00
C THR A 57 15.95 -5.34 9.97
N TYR A 58 16.46 -4.20 9.47
CA TYR A 58 17.35 -3.31 10.24
C TYR A 58 16.81 -1.88 10.29
N GLU A 59 15.52 -1.72 10.50
CA GLU A 59 14.91 -0.42 10.44
C GLU A 59 14.44 0.11 11.79
N THR A 60 14.49 1.42 11.86
CA THR A 60 13.87 2.24 12.89
C THR A 60 13.09 3.35 12.20
N ASP A 61 12.18 4.00 12.91
CA ASP A 61 11.48 5.18 12.42
C ASP A 61 12.46 6.28 11.93
N ASN A 62 13.61 6.41 12.58
CA ASN A 62 14.64 7.37 12.19
C ASN A 62 15.32 6.99 10.87
N SER A 63 15.63 5.71 10.65
CA SER A 63 16.22 5.25 9.38
C SER A 63 15.21 5.36 8.24
N LEU A 64 13.94 5.01 8.50
CA LEU A 64 12.85 5.21 7.56
C LEU A 64 12.62 6.68 7.23
N THR A 65 12.68 7.58 8.22
CA THR A 65 12.58 9.03 7.99
C THR A 65 13.65 9.51 6.99
N GLY A 66 14.90 9.07 7.17
CA GLY A 66 15.96 9.38 6.20
C GLY A 66 15.69 8.81 4.82
N LEU A 67 15.23 7.56 4.73
CA LEU A 67 14.91 6.90 3.48
C LEU A 67 13.75 7.56 2.74
N PHE A 68 12.68 7.94 3.44
CA PHE A 68 11.51 8.62 2.86
C PHE A 68 11.89 10.01 2.33
N ASN A 69 12.69 10.79 3.06
CA ASN A 69 13.16 12.09 2.57
C ASN A 69 14.02 11.93 1.31
N LEU A 70 14.93 10.97 1.25
CA LEU A 70 15.72 10.69 0.05
C LEU A 70 14.86 10.20 -1.12
N ALA A 71 13.77 9.47 -0.85
CA ALA A 71 12.89 8.93 -1.86
C ALA A 71 11.91 9.97 -2.43
N LEU A 72 11.35 10.82 -1.57
CA LEU A 72 10.25 11.72 -1.91
C LEU A 72 10.69 13.17 -2.07
N GLU A 73 11.69 13.61 -1.29
CA GLU A 73 12.17 14.99 -1.22
C GLU A 73 13.72 15.09 -1.33
N PRO A 74 14.32 14.49 -2.38
CA PRO A 74 15.79 14.38 -2.46
C PRO A 74 16.51 15.73 -2.58
N GLU A 75 15.83 16.78 -3.00
CA GLU A 75 16.39 18.13 -3.15
C GLU A 75 16.37 18.94 -1.85
N ASN A 76 15.71 18.43 -0.80
CA ASN A 76 15.67 19.14 0.48
C ASN A 76 17.06 19.19 1.13
N SER A 77 17.61 20.38 1.24
CA SER A 77 18.87 20.66 1.91
C SER A 77 18.71 21.31 3.29
N SER A 78 17.47 21.50 3.75
CA SER A 78 17.13 22.10 5.04
C SER A 78 17.34 21.11 6.19
N LEU A 79 17.56 21.63 7.37
CA LEU A 79 17.46 20.86 8.63
C LEU A 79 16.02 20.65 9.09
N THR A 80 15.06 21.33 8.47
CA THR A 80 13.63 21.03 8.63
C THR A 80 13.25 19.94 7.63
N LEU A 81 12.82 18.78 8.14
CA LEU A 81 12.46 17.66 7.31
C LEU A 81 11.02 17.83 6.82
N PRO A 82 10.76 17.77 5.51
CA PRO A 82 9.41 17.79 4.95
C PRO A 82 8.63 16.51 5.27
N VAL A 83 9.33 15.38 5.47
CA VAL A 83 8.72 14.08 5.72
C VAL A 83 9.29 13.46 6.99
N SER A 84 8.43 12.81 7.78
CA SER A 84 8.86 11.95 8.89
C SER A 84 8.09 10.64 8.92
N VAL A 85 8.69 9.61 9.52
CA VAL A 85 8.07 8.31 9.73
C VAL A 85 8.02 8.01 11.21
N GLY A 86 6.90 7.48 11.69
CA GLY A 86 6.75 7.03 13.06
C GLY A 86 6.10 5.66 13.18
N PHE A 87 6.52 4.90 14.18
CA PHE A 87 5.82 3.71 14.61
C PHE A 87 4.80 4.09 15.70
N TYR A 88 3.57 3.64 15.55
CA TYR A 88 2.46 3.97 16.43
C TYR A 88 2.77 3.69 17.91
N ASP A 89 3.31 2.51 18.20
CA ASP A 89 3.71 2.15 19.57
C ASP A 89 4.81 3.05 20.13
N VAL A 90 5.80 3.36 19.31
CA VAL A 90 7.00 4.08 19.76
C VAL A 90 6.72 5.56 19.97
N ARG A 91 5.95 6.17 19.06
CA ARG A 91 5.75 7.63 19.06
C ARG A 91 4.49 8.08 19.79
N PHE A 92 3.46 7.24 19.77
CA PHE A 92 2.16 7.59 20.36
C PHE A 92 1.80 6.73 21.58
N ASN A 93 2.69 5.77 21.99
CA ASN A 93 2.44 4.83 23.09
C ASN A 93 1.11 4.09 22.92
N SER A 94 0.75 3.72 21.70
CA SER A 94 -0.52 3.08 21.36
C SER A 94 -1.74 3.83 21.90
N SER A 95 -1.73 5.17 21.84
CA SER A 95 -2.83 6.01 22.37
C SER A 95 -3.43 6.85 21.25
N ALA A 96 -4.66 6.53 20.87
CA ALA A 96 -5.44 7.28 19.89
C ALA A 96 -5.81 8.70 20.37
N ASP A 97 -5.79 8.94 21.68
CA ASP A 97 -6.10 10.27 22.27
C ASP A 97 -5.14 11.37 21.79
N LYS A 98 -3.98 10.97 21.25
CA LYS A 98 -2.97 11.88 20.72
C LYS A 98 -3.23 12.34 19.29
N PHE A 99 -4.28 11.85 18.66
CA PHE A 99 -4.66 12.20 17.29
C PHE A 99 -5.78 13.25 17.21
N ALA A 100 -6.00 14.02 18.27
CA ALA A 100 -6.94 15.13 18.20
C ALA A 100 -6.55 16.08 17.05
N ALA A 101 -7.54 16.54 16.29
CA ALA A 101 -7.30 17.35 15.10
C ALA A 101 -6.49 18.62 15.41
N GLY A 102 -5.41 18.84 14.66
CA GLY A 102 -4.54 20.01 14.82
C GLY A 102 -3.50 19.89 15.94
N GLU A 103 -3.36 18.73 16.59
CA GLU A 103 -2.28 18.52 17.56
C GLU A 103 -0.92 18.50 16.86
N PRO A 104 0.09 19.20 17.40
CA PRO A 104 1.39 19.29 16.77
C PRO A 104 2.18 17.97 16.92
N ILE A 105 2.89 17.60 15.85
CA ILE A 105 3.81 16.47 15.83
C ILE A 105 5.24 17.00 15.67
N TYR A 106 6.11 16.68 16.63
CA TYR A 106 7.53 17.02 16.61
C TYR A 106 8.38 15.76 16.68
N GLN A 107 9.30 15.59 15.71
CA GLN A 107 10.22 14.47 15.72
C GLN A 107 11.64 14.94 15.36
N GLY A 108 12.55 14.79 16.34
CA GLY A 108 13.96 15.10 16.16
C GLY A 108 14.71 13.93 15.50
N PHE A 109 15.55 14.23 14.53
CA PHE A 109 16.47 13.29 13.91
C PHE A 109 17.88 13.89 13.90
N ARG A 110 18.68 13.58 14.92
CA ARG A 110 19.99 14.21 15.15
C ARG A 110 19.89 15.75 15.17
N SER A 111 20.44 16.43 14.14
CA SER A 111 20.38 17.89 13.99
C SER A 111 19.19 18.37 13.19
N ALA A 112 18.43 17.48 12.56
CA ALA A 112 17.24 17.81 11.78
C ALA A 112 15.98 17.64 12.62
N LEU A 113 14.92 18.36 12.26
CA LEU A 113 13.65 18.39 12.98
C LEU A 113 12.49 18.33 11.97
N TYR A 114 11.56 17.41 12.21
CA TYR A 114 10.23 17.43 11.61
C TYR A 114 9.27 18.22 12.50
N GLN A 115 8.44 19.04 11.89
CA GLN A 115 7.34 19.77 12.51
C GLN A 115 6.12 19.67 11.61
N GLY A 116 5.04 19.10 12.13
CA GLY A 116 3.76 18.95 11.45
C GLY A 116 2.63 18.89 12.46
N GLU A 117 1.46 18.49 11.99
CA GLU A 117 0.23 18.34 12.76
C GLU A 117 -0.42 16.98 12.46
N THR A 118 -1.43 16.60 13.24
CA THR A 118 -2.15 15.33 13.02
C THR A 118 -2.87 15.25 11.67
N LYS A 119 -3.21 16.39 11.05
CA LYS A 119 -3.76 16.44 9.66
C LYS A 119 -2.75 16.06 8.58
N ASP A 120 -1.47 15.99 8.93
CA ASP A 120 -0.39 15.63 8.01
C ASP A 120 -0.10 14.11 8.03
N ILE A 121 -0.87 13.34 8.82
CA ILE A 121 -0.68 11.90 8.97
C ILE A 121 -1.15 11.16 7.71
N VAL A 122 -0.28 10.32 7.16
CA VAL A 122 -0.57 9.35 6.12
C VAL A 122 -0.24 7.95 6.66
N VAL A 123 -1.25 7.12 6.84
CA VAL A 123 -1.04 5.76 7.35
C VAL A 123 -0.65 4.84 6.18
N TYR A 124 0.38 4.02 6.40
CA TYR A 124 0.75 3.00 5.43
C TYR A 124 0.91 1.62 6.07
N PHE A 125 0.71 0.60 5.26
CA PHE A 125 0.91 -0.80 5.62
C PHE A 125 1.70 -1.51 4.51
N TYR A 126 2.72 -2.28 4.88
CA TYR A 126 3.51 -3.07 3.95
C TYR A 126 3.82 -4.44 4.53
N SER A 127 3.32 -5.50 3.89
CA SER A 127 3.53 -6.89 4.32
C SER A 127 3.65 -7.81 3.10
N PRO A 128 4.87 -8.01 2.56
CA PRO A 128 5.07 -8.92 1.44
C PRO A 128 4.58 -10.36 1.74
N PRO A 129 4.01 -11.06 0.74
CA PRO A 129 4.01 -10.75 -0.68
C PRO A 129 2.99 -9.70 -1.13
N GLY A 130 2.16 -9.18 -0.22
CA GLY A 130 1.25 -8.09 -0.51
C GLY A 130 1.98 -6.79 -0.81
N CYS A 131 1.33 -5.93 -1.59
CA CYS A 131 1.86 -4.65 -1.99
C CYS A 131 1.76 -3.60 -0.86
N LEU A 132 2.60 -2.58 -0.92
CA LEU A 132 2.47 -1.39 -0.07
C LEU A 132 1.07 -0.79 -0.23
N ARG A 133 0.46 -0.36 0.87
CA ARG A 133 -0.85 0.32 0.88
C ARG A 133 -0.75 1.62 1.63
N ILE A 134 -1.30 2.66 1.03
CA ILE A 134 -1.67 3.88 1.75
C ILE A 134 -3.11 3.65 2.23
N LEU A 135 -3.33 3.79 3.52
CA LEU A 135 -4.60 3.43 4.12
C LEU A 135 -5.53 4.64 4.15
N ASP A 136 -6.69 4.47 3.55
CA ASP A 136 -7.79 5.42 3.47
C ASP A 136 -8.91 4.97 4.42
N PRO A 137 -9.39 5.83 5.33
CA PRO A 137 -10.46 5.47 6.26
C PRO A 137 -11.72 4.95 5.57
N GLU A 138 -12.13 5.55 4.46
CA GLU A 138 -13.36 5.17 3.73
C GLU A 138 -13.22 3.80 3.06
N GLN A 139 -12.04 3.49 2.55
CA GLN A 139 -11.80 2.29 1.75
C GLN A 139 -11.33 1.09 2.58
N HIS A 140 -10.63 1.33 3.70
CA HIS A 140 -9.87 0.28 4.36
C HIS A 140 -10.40 -0.13 5.75
N MET A 141 -11.23 0.71 6.42
CA MET A 141 -11.75 0.40 7.76
C MET A 141 -12.53 -0.91 7.85
N ASN A 142 -13.17 -1.32 6.77
CA ASN A 142 -14.00 -2.52 6.74
C ASN A 142 -13.30 -3.74 6.15
N LEU A 143 -12.05 -3.62 5.69
CA LEU A 143 -11.30 -4.73 5.12
C LEU A 143 -10.58 -5.53 6.23
N PRO A 144 -10.90 -6.82 6.47
CA PRO A 144 -10.31 -7.61 7.56
C PRO A 144 -8.93 -8.19 7.16
N ILE A 145 -8.02 -7.33 6.69
CA ILE A 145 -6.72 -7.73 6.16
C ILE A 145 -5.55 -7.10 6.90
N PHE A 146 -5.83 -6.16 7.80
CA PHE A 146 -4.79 -5.49 8.59
C PHE A 146 -4.75 -6.06 10.00
N PRO A 147 -3.62 -5.99 10.70
CA PRO A 147 -3.56 -6.27 12.13
C PRO A 147 -4.53 -5.36 12.91
N ASP A 148 -5.17 -5.89 13.96
CA ASP A 148 -6.21 -5.20 14.73
C ASP A 148 -5.82 -3.77 15.14
N LYS A 149 -4.56 -3.58 15.49
CA LYS A 149 -4.03 -2.31 15.91
C LYS A 149 -4.11 -1.20 14.85
N PHE A 150 -4.05 -1.54 13.56
CA PHE A 150 -4.15 -0.55 12.50
C PHE A 150 -5.50 0.16 12.49
N TYR A 151 -6.58 -0.53 12.89
CA TYR A 151 -7.93 0.05 12.96
C TYR A 151 -8.05 1.15 14.02
N GLU A 152 -7.10 1.27 14.95
CA GLU A 152 -7.06 2.34 15.93
C GLU A 152 -6.61 3.67 15.31
N PHE A 153 -5.75 3.64 14.27
CA PHE A 153 -5.17 4.85 13.69
C PHE A 153 -5.43 5.06 12.20
N ILE A 154 -5.97 4.08 11.46
CA ILE A 154 -6.50 4.30 10.09
C ILE A 154 -7.46 5.50 10.02
N PRO A 155 -8.38 5.74 11.00
CA PRO A 155 -9.30 6.88 10.95
C PRO A 155 -8.65 8.27 10.88
N TYR A 156 -7.37 8.33 11.20
CA TYR A 156 -6.60 9.58 11.20
C TYR A 156 -5.68 9.74 9.99
N SER A 157 -5.79 8.84 9.01
CA SER A 157 -5.04 8.92 7.76
C SER A 157 -5.62 9.96 6.83
N HIS A 158 -4.76 10.76 6.23
CA HIS A 158 -5.07 11.79 5.25
C HIS A 158 -4.39 11.48 3.91
N PRO A 159 -4.89 10.46 3.16
CA PRO A 159 -4.29 10.08 1.88
C PRO A 159 -4.39 11.19 0.82
N GLU A 160 -5.31 12.16 0.98
CA GLU A 160 -5.44 13.34 0.14
C GLU A 160 -4.20 14.23 0.10
N ASN A 161 -3.28 14.09 1.05
CA ASN A 161 -1.97 14.76 1.03
C ASN A 161 -1.04 14.20 -0.05
N ILE A 162 -1.36 13.03 -0.63
CA ILE A 162 -0.64 12.49 -1.78
C ILE A 162 -1.31 13.01 -3.04
N LEU A 163 -0.58 13.76 -3.85
CA LEU A 163 -1.11 14.41 -5.04
C LEU A 163 -1.06 13.46 -6.26
N PRO A 164 -2.07 13.51 -7.17
CA PRO A 164 -2.18 12.58 -8.29
C PRO A 164 -1.20 12.91 -9.43
N GLU A 165 -0.75 14.17 -9.49
CA GLU A 165 0.13 14.69 -10.52
C GLU A 165 1.43 15.17 -9.89
N GLY A 166 2.53 14.88 -10.53
CA GLY A 166 3.86 15.26 -10.10
C GLY A 166 4.93 14.46 -10.81
N THR A 167 6.16 14.83 -10.60
CA THR A 167 7.30 14.07 -11.13
C THR A 167 7.80 13.13 -10.05
N ARG A 168 7.55 11.83 -10.24
CA ARG A 168 8.09 10.80 -9.34
C ARG A 168 9.58 10.97 -9.18
N SER A 169 10.04 11.02 -7.94
CA SER A 169 11.46 10.99 -7.67
C SER A 169 12.04 9.63 -8.08
N THR A 170 13.09 9.67 -8.89
CA THR A 170 13.90 8.50 -9.26
C THR A 170 15.29 8.55 -8.64
N PHE A 171 15.52 9.47 -7.70
CA PHE A 171 16.83 9.70 -7.11
C PHE A 171 17.46 8.42 -6.56
N LEU A 172 16.72 7.66 -5.76
CA LEU A 172 17.26 6.41 -5.18
C LEU A 172 17.52 5.36 -6.25
N GLN A 173 16.65 5.22 -7.25
CA GLN A 173 16.82 4.29 -8.36
C GLN A 173 18.04 4.64 -9.23
N ASP A 174 18.21 5.92 -9.54
CA ASP A 174 19.27 6.37 -10.45
C ASP A 174 20.62 6.53 -9.75
N GLU A 175 20.64 7.11 -8.54
CA GLU A 175 21.88 7.47 -7.86
C GLU A 175 22.39 6.39 -6.89
N ILE A 176 21.51 5.68 -6.21
CA ILE A 176 21.87 4.72 -5.16
C ILE A 176 21.77 3.28 -5.65
N PHE A 177 20.60 2.87 -6.15
CA PHE A 177 20.37 1.50 -6.56
C PHE A 177 20.97 1.20 -7.94
N LYS A 178 21.16 2.23 -8.77
CA LYS A 178 21.63 2.10 -10.17
C LYS A 178 20.79 1.10 -10.98
N LYS A 179 19.49 1.09 -10.72
CA LYS A 179 18.56 0.13 -11.27
C LYS A 179 17.19 0.78 -11.51
N PRO A 180 16.61 0.61 -12.70
CA PRO A 180 15.29 1.16 -12.99
C PRO A 180 14.22 0.48 -12.16
N VAL A 181 13.07 1.17 -11.98
CA VAL A 181 11.88 0.63 -11.33
C VAL A 181 11.44 -0.67 -11.99
N THR A 182 11.23 -1.70 -11.19
CA THR A 182 10.75 -2.99 -11.69
C THR A 182 9.23 -2.94 -11.86
N LYS A 183 8.76 -3.10 -13.10
CA LYS A 183 7.33 -3.14 -13.43
C LYS A 183 6.78 -4.54 -13.19
N ASN A 184 6.52 -4.87 -11.93
CA ASN A 184 5.85 -6.09 -11.47
C ASN A 184 4.37 -5.79 -11.11
N TRP A 185 3.66 -6.77 -10.53
CA TRP A 185 2.28 -6.58 -10.08
C TRP A 185 2.13 -5.36 -9.16
N CYS A 186 2.96 -5.24 -8.14
CA CYS A 186 2.85 -4.14 -7.18
C CYS A 186 3.09 -2.77 -7.82
N TYR A 187 3.94 -2.64 -8.84
CA TYR A 187 4.07 -1.40 -9.60
C TYR A 187 2.71 -0.96 -10.18
N TYR A 188 2.04 -1.87 -10.89
CA TYR A 188 0.74 -1.56 -11.51
C TYR A 188 -0.37 -1.39 -10.50
N PHE A 189 -0.33 -2.15 -9.40
CA PHE A 189 -1.25 -1.95 -8.29
C PHE A 189 -1.11 -0.55 -7.68
N GLN A 190 0.11 -0.04 -7.46
CA GLN A 190 0.34 1.31 -6.96
C GLN A 190 -0.24 2.38 -7.89
N GLU A 191 -0.09 2.20 -9.20
CA GLU A 191 -0.69 3.12 -10.17
C GLU A 191 -2.22 3.06 -10.16
N ALA A 192 -2.80 1.87 -10.06
CA ALA A 192 -4.25 1.68 -9.98
C ALA A 192 -4.82 2.19 -8.66
N ASP A 193 -4.15 1.95 -7.52
CA ASP A 193 -4.60 2.40 -6.20
C ASP A 193 -4.55 3.93 -6.05
N LEU A 194 -3.51 4.58 -6.61
CA LEU A 194 -3.47 6.03 -6.71
C LEU A 194 -4.60 6.56 -7.60
N ALA A 195 -4.83 5.95 -8.76
CA ALA A 195 -5.90 6.33 -9.66
C ALA A 195 -7.29 6.14 -9.01
N ARG A 196 -7.47 5.11 -8.16
CA ARG A 196 -8.68 4.86 -7.37
C ARG A 196 -8.97 5.98 -6.39
N GLN A 197 -7.96 6.46 -5.68
CA GLN A 197 -8.08 7.59 -4.75
C GLN A 197 -8.67 8.83 -5.44
N TYR A 198 -8.41 9.01 -6.74
CA TYR A 198 -8.90 10.13 -7.55
C TYR A 198 -10.02 9.75 -8.53
N SER A 199 -10.65 8.57 -8.35
CA SER A 199 -11.77 8.10 -9.18
C SER A 199 -11.46 8.08 -10.69
N GLN A 200 -10.22 7.82 -11.07
CA GLN A 200 -9.76 7.74 -12.47
C GLN A 200 -10.03 6.32 -13.03
N TRP A 201 -11.30 5.96 -13.15
CA TRP A 201 -11.75 4.60 -13.45
C TRP A 201 -11.26 4.07 -14.79
N GLU A 202 -11.24 4.90 -15.83
CA GLU A 202 -10.72 4.54 -17.15
C GLU A 202 -9.24 4.16 -17.10
N LYS A 203 -8.44 4.92 -16.36
CA LYS A 203 -7.01 4.63 -16.17
C LYS A 203 -6.79 3.29 -15.47
N ILE A 204 -7.60 2.98 -14.44
CA ILE A 204 -7.53 1.70 -13.73
C ILE A 204 -7.89 0.55 -14.67
N ALA A 205 -8.96 0.72 -15.47
CA ALA A 205 -9.38 -0.29 -16.43
C ALA A 205 -8.30 -0.54 -17.50
N GLU A 206 -7.68 0.51 -18.04
CA GLU A 206 -6.57 0.40 -18.98
C GLU A 206 -5.38 -0.37 -18.39
N ILE A 207 -5.03 -0.11 -17.13
CA ILE A 207 -4.00 -0.87 -16.40
C ILE A 207 -4.45 -2.33 -16.28
N GLY A 208 -5.70 -2.56 -15.84
CA GLY A 208 -6.25 -3.92 -15.66
C GLY A 208 -6.19 -4.75 -16.94
N ASP A 209 -6.59 -4.17 -18.07
CA ASP A 209 -6.55 -4.84 -19.40
C ASP A 209 -5.13 -5.28 -19.79
N GLN A 210 -4.11 -4.56 -19.35
CA GLN A 210 -2.72 -4.88 -19.65
C GLN A 210 -2.14 -5.95 -18.72
N VAL A 211 -2.57 -6.01 -17.44
CA VAL A 211 -1.82 -6.73 -16.41
C VAL A 211 -2.52 -7.94 -15.82
N LEU A 212 -3.86 -7.96 -15.75
CA LEU A 212 -4.61 -9.01 -15.06
C LEU A 212 -4.39 -10.42 -15.62
N ASN A 213 -4.07 -10.53 -16.91
CA ASN A 213 -3.74 -11.78 -17.57
C ASN A 213 -2.24 -12.16 -17.50
N ARG A 214 -1.39 -11.26 -16.99
CA ARG A 214 0.09 -11.45 -16.99
C ARG A 214 0.65 -11.62 -15.60
N TYR A 215 0.02 -11.00 -14.62
CA TYR A 215 0.49 -10.99 -13.24
C TYR A 215 -0.58 -11.51 -12.30
N GLN A 216 -0.15 -11.93 -11.12
CA GLN A 216 -1.03 -12.32 -10.02
C GLN A 216 -0.78 -11.42 -8.83
N ALA A 217 -1.86 -11.04 -8.14
CA ALA A 217 -1.81 -10.34 -6.87
C ALA A 217 -1.20 -11.22 -5.77
N GLY A 218 -0.46 -10.62 -4.87
CA GLY A 218 -0.01 -11.26 -3.64
C GLY A 218 -1.16 -11.43 -2.63
N GLU A 219 -2.11 -10.48 -2.65
CA GLU A 219 -3.28 -10.44 -1.77
C GLU A 219 -4.56 -10.26 -2.56
N ALA A 220 -5.64 -10.94 -2.15
CA ALA A 220 -6.93 -10.91 -2.85
C ALA A 220 -7.52 -9.49 -2.96
N SER A 221 -7.35 -8.68 -1.92
CA SER A 221 -7.84 -7.30 -1.86
C SER A 221 -7.18 -6.36 -2.87
N GLU A 222 -6.07 -6.77 -3.49
CA GLU A 222 -5.39 -5.97 -4.54
C GLU A 222 -6.16 -5.97 -5.87
N TYR A 223 -7.18 -6.84 -6.02
CA TYR A 223 -8.09 -6.81 -7.16
C TYR A 223 -9.23 -5.80 -7.01
N ILE A 224 -9.48 -5.27 -5.80
CA ILE A 224 -10.62 -4.37 -5.52
C ILE A 224 -10.63 -3.13 -6.43
N PRO A 225 -9.52 -2.40 -6.65
CA PRO A 225 -9.52 -1.24 -7.54
C PRO A 225 -9.99 -1.57 -8.96
N PHE A 226 -9.63 -2.74 -9.49
CA PHE A 226 -10.03 -3.18 -10.82
C PHE A 226 -11.49 -3.62 -10.87
N ILE A 227 -11.99 -4.30 -9.83
CA ILE A 227 -13.40 -4.66 -9.68
C ILE A 227 -14.27 -3.39 -9.72
N GLU A 228 -13.91 -2.40 -8.93
CA GLU A 228 -14.64 -1.13 -8.88
C GLU A 228 -14.58 -0.40 -10.23
N ALA A 229 -13.41 -0.29 -10.84
CA ALA A 229 -13.25 0.41 -12.11
C ALA A 229 -14.07 -0.24 -13.24
N TYR A 230 -14.01 -1.55 -13.37
CA TYR A 230 -14.79 -2.24 -14.39
C TYR A 230 -16.30 -2.10 -14.16
N ALA A 231 -16.75 -2.22 -12.90
CA ALA A 231 -18.17 -2.02 -12.58
C ALA A 231 -18.63 -0.58 -12.83
N GLN A 232 -17.84 0.44 -12.46
CA GLN A 232 -18.08 1.86 -12.74
C GLN A 232 -18.24 2.14 -14.24
N LEU A 233 -17.52 1.40 -15.07
CA LEU A 233 -17.55 1.52 -16.53
C LEU A 233 -18.56 0.59 -17.19
N ASN A 234 -19.47 -0.03 -16.43
CA ASN A 234 -20.42 -1.04 -16.91
C ASN A 234 -19.79 -2.26 -17.59
N ARG A 235 -18.55 -2.60 -17.25
CA ARG A 235 -17.83 -3.76 -17.77
C ARG A 235 -18.01 -4.97 -16.85
N TRP A 236 -19.24 -5.39 -16.63
CA TRP A 236 -19.57 -6.47 -15.69
C TRP A 236 -19.02 -7.82 -16.12
N GLY A 237 -18.88 -8.07 -17.43
CA GLY A 237 -18.22 -9.27 -17.94
C GLY A 237 -16.75 -9.41 -17.50
N ASP A 238 -16.05 -8.29 -17.25
CA ASP A 238 -14.70 -8.28 -16.69
C ASP A 238 -14.72 -8.27 -15.15
N THR A 239 -15.76 -7.72 -14.53
CA THR A 239 -15.93 -7.61 -13.08
C THR A 239 -16.19 -8.97 -12.43
N VAL A 240 -17.12 -9.78 -12.98
CA VAL A 240 -17.54 -11.06 -12.40
C VAL A 240 -16.39 -12.03 -12.20
N PRO A 241 -15.49 -12.27 -13.17
CA PRO A 241 -14.34 -13.15 -12.96
C PRO A 241 -13.41 -12.69 -11.84
N LEU A 242 -13.27 -11.39 -11.62
CA LEU A 242 -12.45 -10.86 -10.53
C LEU A 242 -13.12 -11.05 -9.17
N ILE A 243 -14.45 -10.90 -9.07
CA ILE A 243 -15.20 -11.20 -7.85
C ILE A 243 -14.99 -12.67 -7.46
N GLU A 244 -15.13 -13.59 -8.41
CA GLU A 244 -14.92 -15.02 -8.16
C GLU A 244 -13.47 -15.33 -7.75
N LYS A 245 -12.52 -14.64 -8.35
CA LYS A 245 -11.11 -14.78 -8.01
C LYS A 245 -10.83 -14.33 -6.58
N VAL A 246 -11.33 -13.15 -6.17
CA VAL A 246 -11.20 -12.66 -4.79
C VAL A 246 -11.83 -13.64 -3.81
N HIS A 247 -13.07 -14.08 -4.07
CA HIS A 247 -13.76 -15.10 -3.25
C HIS A 247 -12.95 -16.37 -3.10
N SER A 248 -12.34 -16.86 -4.19
CA SER A 248 -11.53 -18.09 -4.16
C SER A 248 -10.24 -17.94 -3.35
N MET A 249 -9.66 -16.73 -3.33
CA MET A 249 -8.41 -16.44 -2.62
C MET A 249 -8.65 -16.14 -1.13
N ASN A 250 -9.67 -15.34 -0.81
CA ASN A 250 -9.97 -14.94 0.56
C ASN A 250 -11.47 -14.64 0.76
N LYS A 251 -12.18 -15.58 1.35
CA LYS A 251 -13.63 -15.48 1.62
C LYS A 251 -13.99 -14.41 2.67
N GLU A 252 -13.04 -13.97 3.49
CA GLU A 252 -13.32 -12.92 4.48
C GLU A 252 -13.60 -11.57 3.82
N LEU A 253 -13.14 -11.40 2.57
CA LEU A 253 -13.41 -10.22 1.76
C LEU A 253 -14.84 -10.19 1.18
N ASP A 254 -15.56 -11.28 1.16
CA ASP A 254 -16.94 -11.31 0.63
C ASP A 254 -17.83 -10.30 1.36
N LYS A 255 -17.74 -10.29 2.68
CA LYS A 255 -18.56 -9.42 3.53
C LYS A 255 -18.32 -7.92 3.27
N PRO A 256 -17.09 -7.40 3.23
CA PRO A 256 -16.83 -5.99 2.92
C PRO A 256 -17.06 -5.64 1.45
N LEU A 257 -16.92 -6.57 0.52
CA LEU A 257 -17.19 -6.34 -0.90
C LEU A 257 -18.69 -6.21 -1.22
N CYS A 258 -19.57 -6.89 -0.49
CA CYS A 258 -20.99 -6.86 -0.75
C CYS A 258 -21.59 -5.47 -0.84
N PRO A 259 -21.44 -4.56 0.13
CA PRO A 259 -22.03 -3.22 0.05
C PRO A 259 -21.48 -2.41 -1.12
N ILE A 260 -20.19 -2.56 -1.44
CA ILE A 260 -19.55 -1.90 -2.58
C ILE A 260 -20.19 -2.37 -3.90
N LEU A 261 -20.24 -3.67 -4.10
CA LEU A 261 -20.78 -4.29 -5.31
C LEU A 261 -22.27 -4.05 -5.47
N GLN A 262 -23.05 -4.07 -4.39
CA GLN A 262 -24.47 -3.76 -4.40
C GLN A 262 -24.72 -2.31 -4.82
N LYS A 263 -23.95 -1.37 -4.27
CA LYS A 263 -24.02 0.04 -4.67
C LYS A 263 -23.72 0.20 -6.16
N LEU A 264 -22.61 -0.37 -6.62
CA LEU A 264 -22.18 -0.30 -8.02
C LEU A 264 -23.22 -0.95 -8.96
N PHE A 265 -23.81 -2.08 -8.57
CA PHE A 265 -24.84 -2.76 -9.36
C PHE A 265 -26.12 -1.93 -9.51
N ILE A 266 -26.47 -1.12 -8.51
CA ILE A 266 -27.62 -0.21 -8.58
C ILE A 266 -27.30 1.01 -9.45
N GLU A 267 -26.13 1.61 -9.24
CA GLU A 267 -25.72 2.84 -9.93
C GLU A 267 -25.35 2.59 -11.42
N HIS A 268 -24.78 1.43 -11.70
CA HIS A 268 -24.30 1.00 -13.03
C HIS A 268 -25.00 -0.29 -13.46
N TYR A 269 -26.34 -0.27 -13.50
CA TYR A 269 -27.17 -1.43 -13.75
C TYR A 269 -26.93 -2.00 -15.16
N PRO A 270 -26.57 -3.30 -15.31
CA PRO A 270 -26.33 -3.89 -16.62
C PRO A 270 -27.58 -3.81 -17.52
N GLN A 271 -27.42 -3.40 -18.78
CA GLN A 271 -28.50 -3.29 -19.71
C GLN A 271 -28.94 -4.65 -20.31
N ASP A 272 -27.95 -5.56 -20.44
CA ASP A 272 -28.22 -6.91 -20.95
C ASP A 272 -28.76 -7.82 -19.84
N GLN A 273 -29.76 -8.64 -20.16
CA GLN A 273 -30.42 -9.53 -19.20
C GLN A 273 -29.47 -10.65 -18.75
N THR A 274 -28.68 -11.21 -19.65
CA THR A 274 -27.75 -12.30 -19.35
C THR A 274 -26.68 -11.81 -18.38
N GLU A 275 -26.13 -10.63 -18.66
CA GLU A 275 -25.14 -10.00 -17.80
C GLU A 275 -25.69 -9.71 -16.39
N ARG A 276 -26.95 -9.25 -16.28
CA ARG A 276 -27.63 -9.08 -14.98
C ARG A 276 -27.72 -10.37 -14.18
N GLU A 277 -28.12 -11.46 -14.87
CA GLU A 277 -28.24 -12.78 -14.23
C GLU A 277 -26.87 -13.31 -13.78
N GLU A 278 -25.81 -13.10 -14.56
CA GLU A 278 -24.45 -13.47 -14.20
C GLU A 278 -23.94 -12.69 -12.98
N VAL A 279 -24.14 -11.37 -12.96
CA VAL A 279 -23.76 -10.53 -11.81
C VAL A 279 -24.54 -10.92 -10.57
N ALA A 280 -25.89 -11.07 -10.67
CA ALA A 280 -26.73 -11.49 -9.55
C ALA A 280 -26.30 -12.86 -9.01
N SER A 281 -25.95 -13.80 -9.89
CA SER A 281 -25.43 -15.11 -9.52
C SER A 281 -24.08 -15.01 -8.80
N ALA A 282 -23.17 -14.16 -9.26
CA ALA A 282 -21.88 -13.92 -8.62
C ALA A 282 -22.05 -13.32 -7.22
N LEU A 283 -22.90 -12.31 -7.09
CA LEU A 283 -23.23 -11.70 -5.80
C LEU A 283 -23.83 -12.72 -4.82
N TYR A 284 -24.73 -13.55 -5.31
CA TYR A 284 -25.31 -14.63 -4.47
C TYR A 284 -24.25 -15.64 -3.99
N ARG A 285 -23.30 -16.02 -4.86
CA ARG A 285 -22.23 -16.97 -4.49
C ARG A 285 -21.32 -16.45 -3.37
N ILE A 286 -21.07 -15.15 -3.32
CA ILE A 286 -20.27 -14.53 -2.25
C ILE A 286 -21.11 -14.13 -1.03
N GLY A 287 -22.38 -14.57 -0.97
CA GLY A 287 -23.26 -14.37 0.18
C GLY A 287 -23.87 -12.96 0.28
N CYS A 288 -23.77 -12.15 -0.76
CA CYS A 288 -24.53 -10.91 -0.83
C CYS A 288 -26.02 -11.26 -0.97
N SER A 289 -26.86 -10.75 -0.07
CA SER A 289 -28.31 -10.96 -0.18
C SER A 289 -28.80 -10.40 -1.52
N ALA A 290 -29.41 -11.24 -2.34
CA ALA A 290 -30.00 -10.82 -3.58
C ALA A 290 -31.06 -9.74 -3.29
N TYR A 291 -31.00 -8.63 -4.03
CA TYR A 291 -32.16 -7.78 -4.22
C TYR A 291 -33.19 -8.62 -5.00
N SER A 292 -34.08 -9.30 -4.27
CA SER A 292 -35.32 -9.77 -4.84
C SER A 292 -36.23 -8.55 -5.03
N GLN A 293 -36.25 -7.99 -6.21
CA GLN A 293 -37.40 -7.23 -6.72
C GLN A 293 -38.05 -8.03 -7.81
#